data_7ad6bb9a537906657250f6071f2f5865
#
_entry.id   7ad6bb9a537906657250f6071f2f5865
#
_cell.length_a   1.000
_cell.length_b   1.000
_cell.length_c   1.000
_cell.angle_alpha   90.00
_cell.angle_beta   90.00
_cell.angle_gamma   90.00
#
_symmetry.space_group_name_H-M   'P 1'
#
loop_
_entity.id
_entity.type
_entity.pdbx_description
1 polymer ?
#
loop_
_entity_poly.entity_id
_entity_poly.type
_entity_poly.pdbx_seq_one_letter_code
_entity_poly.pdbx_strand_id
1 'polypeptide(L)'
;MADAQSGADAQSGADSESRAVPHRAVIVGVIPDQPQRVLTEAARYARLFGAPLIVAHVDVTRFVTYEDPGGYVHTAPIDLDNSAGEAQLARVREAATAALGGAGVEWTTAQLVGDPALALKHLAEQADARLIVVGTRRRGFGETVREFFTGSVAARLAHRQSRPILVVPLDDPMQGNDDPWAET
;
A
#
# COMPACT_ATOMS: atom_id res chain seq x y z
N MET A 1 48.68 5.01 -39.49
CA MET A 1 47.41 4.38 -39.79
C MET A 1 47.09 3.55 -38.56
N ALA A 2 46.56 4.06 -37.58
CA ALA A 2 45.24 4.60 -37.18
C ALA A 2 44.16 3.51 -37.34
N ASP A 3 43.64 3.06 -36.25
CA ASP A 3 42.24 3.26 -36.00
C ASP A 3 41.94 2.89 -34.53
N ALA A 4 41.56 3.92 -33.82
CA ALA A 4 40.97 3.83 -32.51
C ALA A 4 39.48 3.50 -32.67
N GLN A 5 39.00 2.39 -32.10
CA GLN A 5 37.58 2.16 -31.87
C GLN A 5 37.32 2.26 -30.38
N SER A 6 36.77 3.42 -30.04
CA SER A 6 36.13 3.72 -28.79
C SER A 6 34.82 2.94 -28.68
N GLY A 7 34.80 1.94 -27.83
CA GLY A 7 33.58 1.29 -27.38
C GLY A 7 33.03 2.09 -26.19
N ALA A 8 31.93 2.81 -26.42
CA ALA A 8 31.14 3.43 -25.35
C ALA A 8 30.27 2.38 -24.71
N ASP A 9 30.69 1.82 -23.60
CA ASP A 9 29.86 1.04 -22.71
C ASP A 9 28.90 1.98 -21.98
N ALA A 10 27.69 2.03 -22.47
CA ALA A 10 26.56 2.64 -21.77
C ALA A 10 26.18 1.74 -20.58
N GLN A 11 26.79 2.01 -19.44
CA GLN A 11 26.33 1.50 -18.17
C GLN A 11 25.02 2.20 -17.80
N SER A 12 23.90 1.55 -18.14
CA SER A 12 22.60 1.85 -17.56
C SER A 12 22.60 1.33 -16.12
N GLY A 13 23.20 2.10 -15.23
CA GLY A 13 23.05 1.91 -13.80
C GLY A 13 21.63 2.30 -13.44
N ALA A 14 20.81 1.32 -13.12
CA ALA A 14 19.54 1.56 -12.44
C ALA A 14 19.86 2.08 -11.04
N ASP A 15 19.89 3.40 -10.89
CA ASP A 15 19.94 4.08 -9.60
C ASP A 15 18.66 3.75 -8.82
N SER A 16 18.69 2.68 -8.05
CA SER A 16 17.81 2.50 -6.92
C SER A 16 18.28 3.43 -5.81
N GLU A 17 18.12 4.75 -6.01
CA GLU A 17 18.22 5.71 -4.94
C GLU A 17 17.30 5.26 -3.82
N SER A 18 17.88 4.95 -2.68
CA SER A 18 17.19 4.77 -1.40
C SER A 18 16.50 6.09 -1.06
N ARG A 19 15.32 6.29 -1.66
CA ARG A 19 14.54 7.49 -1.42
C ARG A 19 14.05 7.43 0.01
N ALA A 20 14.51 8.36 0.84
CA ALA A 20 14.13 8.45 2.25
C ALA A 20 12.60 8.39 2.38
N VAL A 21 12.11 7.60 3.33
CA VAL A 21 10.67 7.47 3.59
C VAL A 21 10.12 8.85 3.98
N PRO A 22 9.09 9.37 3.30
CA PRO A 22 8.51 10.66 3.63
C PRO A 22 7.99 10.69 5.07
N HIS A 23 8.42 11.69 5.83
CA HIS A 23 8.04 11.85 7.23
C HIS A 23 6.67 12.50 7.38
N ARG A 24 5.92 12.14 8.43
CA ARG A 24 4.56 12.62 8.75
C ARG A 24 3.56 12.38 7.61
N ALA A 25 3.74 11.31 6.88
CA ALA A 25 2.93 10.96 5.72
C ALA A 25 1.54 10.44 6.11
N VAL A 26 0.62 10.47 5.15
CA VAL A 26 -0.53 9.57 5.12
C VAL A 26 -0.11 8.33 4.37
N ILE A 27 -0.42 7.15 4.89
CA ILE A 27 -0.15 5.86 4.24
C ILE A 27 -1.46 5.28 3.74
N VAL A 28 -1.49 4.79 2.51
CA VAL A 28 -2.62 4.02 2.00
C VAL A 28 -2.16 2.63 1.60
N GLY A 29 -2.74 1.60 2.25
CA GLY A 29 -2.54 0.21 1.88
C GLY A 29 -3.47 -0.18 0.74
N VAL A 30 -2.89 -0.63 -0.38
CA VAL A 30 -3.62 -0.99 -1.60
C VAL A 30 -3.25 -2.37 -2.12
N ILE A 31 -4.22 -3.00 -2.78
CA ILE A 31 -4.02 -4.23 -3.55
C ILE A 31 -4.28 -3.93 -5.04
N PRO A 32 -3.75 -4.74 -5.97
CA PRO A 32 -4.10 -4.63 -7.38
C PRO A 32 -5.63 -4.69 -7.59
N ASP A 33 -6.11 -4.00 -8.61
CA ASP A 33 -7.52 -3.98 -9.03
C ASP A 33 -8.52 -3.49 -7.95
N GLN A 34 -8.01 -2.77 -6.95
CA GLN A 34 -8.84 -2.14 -5.92
C GLN A 34 -9.54 -0.89 -6.49
N PRO A 35 -10.81 -0.60 -6.10
CA PRO A 35 -11.48 0.63 -6.51
C PRO A 35 -10.68 1.88 -6.17
N GLN A 36 -10.59 2.83 -7.09
CA GLN A 36 -9.82 4.08 -6.95
C GLN A 36 -10.28 4.93 -5.76
N ARG A 37 -11.50 4.72 -5.28
CA ARG A 37 -12.07 5.42 -4.12
C ARG A 37 -11.13 5.46 -2.92
N VAL A 38 -10.39 4.37 -2.65
CA VAL A 38 -9.44 4.30 -1.52
C VAL A 38 -8.30 5.29 -1.71
N LEU A 39 -7.74 5.35 -2.92
CA LEU A 39 -6.67 6.30 -3.27
C LEU A 39 -7.17 7.74 -3.21
N THR A 40 -8.36 8.00 -3.73
CA THR A 40 -8.97 9.34 -3.74
C THR A 40 -9.24 9.84 -2.32
N GLU A 41 -9.78 8.99 -1.43
CA GLU A 41 -9.99 9.37 -0.03
C GLU A 41 -8.65 9.58 0.70
N ALA A 42 -7.65 8.73 0.47
CA ALA A 42 -6.33 8.92 1.04
C ALA A 42 -5.70 10.25 0.61
N ALA A 43 -5.80 10.61 -0.66
CA ALA A 43 -5.32 11.90 -1.17
C ALA A 43 -6.06 13.09 -0.56
N ARG A 44 -7.38 12.95 -0.34
CA ARG A 44 -8.18 13.96 0.35
C ARG A 44 -7.66 14.24 1.75
N TYR A 45 -7.39 13.20 2.54
CA TYR A 45 -6.85 13.36 3.89
C TYR A 45 -5.40 13.84 3.88
N ALA A 46 -4.57 13.40 2.94
CA ALA A 46 -3.21 13.90 2.79
C ALA A 46 -3.21 15.42 2.55
N ARG A 47 -4.08 15.93 1.69
CA ARG A 47 -4.26 17.39 1.48
C ARG A 47 -4.74 18.11 2.74
N LEU A 48 -5.72 17.56 3.45
CA LEU A 48 -6.23 18.16 4.69
C LEU A 48 -5.14 18.29 5.76
N PHE A 49 -4.21 17.34 5.79
CA PHE A 49 -3.07 17.38 6.72
C PHE A 49 -1.85 18.13 6.18
N GLY A 50 -1.85 18.58 4.93
CA GLY A 50 -0.65 19.10 4.27
C GLY A 50 0.50 18.10 4.31
N ALA A 51 0.20 16.81 4.10
CA ALA A 51 1.13 15.70 4.25
C ALA A 51 1.37 15.00 2.91
N PRO A 52 2.56 14.42 2.69
CA PRO A 52 2.80 13.53 1.55
C PRO A 52 2.00 12.23 1.72
N LEU A 53 1.71 11.57 0.59
CA LEU A 53 1.00 10.30 0.54
C LEU A 53 1.96 9.17 0.16
N ILE A 54 1.97 8.09 0.93
CA ILE A 54 2.68 6.86 0.59
C ILE A 54 1.65 5.80 0.17
N VAL A 55 1.71 5.38 -1.09
CA VAL A 55 0.91 4.29 -1.63
C VAL A 55 1.66 2.99 -1.41
N ALA A 56 1.24 2.21 -0.43
CA ALA A 56 1.89 0.98 0.00
C ALA A 56 1.19 -0.25 -0.56
N HIS A 57 1.94 -1.10 -1.25
CA HIS A 57 1.51 -2.43 -1.66
C HIS A 57 2.30 -3.49 -0.88
N VAL A 58 1.61 -4.48 -0.34
CA VAL A 58 2.24 -5.57 0.40
C VAL A 58 2.22 -6.84 -0.44
N ASP A 59 3.39 -7.30 -0.82
CA ASP A 59 3.58 -8.59 -1.48
C ASP A 59 3.48 -9.71 -0.44
N VAL A 60 2.35 -10.40 -0.43
CA VAL A 60 2.08 -11.53 0.48
C VAL A 60 2.67 -12.86 -0.02
N THR A 61 3.23 -12.89 -1.24
CA THR A 61 3.88 -14.08 -1.80
C THR A 61 5.32 -14.24 -1.31
N ARG A 62 5.82 -13.28 -0.56
CA ARG A 62 7.15 -13.28 0.05
C ARG A 62 7.03 -13.16 1.56
N PHE A 63 7.98 -13.73 2.28
CA PHE A 63 8.09 -13.58 3.73
C PHE A 63 9.44 -12.99 4.13
N VAL A 64 9.45 -12.28 5.24
CA VAL A 64 10.67 -11.71 5.83
C VAL A 64 11.43 -12.84 6.50
N THR A 65 12.67 -13.08 6.08
CA THR A 65 13.55 -14.07 6.70
C THR A 65 14.41 -13.45 7.79
N TYR A 66 14.85 -12.21 7.58
CA TYR A 66 15.75 -11.52 8.49
C TYR A 66 15.77 -10.02 8.17
N GLU A 67 15.90 -9.20 9.21
CA GLU A 67 16.17 -7.75 9.11
C GLU A 67 17.50 -7.47 9.78
N ASP A 68 18.43 -6.82 9.05
CA ASP A 68 19.74 -6.48 9.59
C ASP A 68 19.68 -5.21 10.47
N PRO A 69 20.71 -4.94 11.27
CA PRO A 69 20.77 -3.74 12.11
C PRO A 69 20.73 -2.41 11.36
N GLY A 70 20.97 -2.43 10.04
CA GLY A 70 20.86 -1.26 9.16
C GLY A 70 19.42 -1.05 8.63
N GLY A 71 18.46 -1.89 9.02
CA GLY A 71 17.08 -1.82 8.57
C GLY A 71 16.82 -2.45 7.20
N TYR A 72 17.79 -3.17 6.64
CA TYR A 72 17.60 -3.88 5.38
C TYR A 72 16.87 -5.21 5.62
N VAL A 73 15.74 -5.39 4.93
CA VAL A 73 14.88 -6.57 5.07
C VAL A 73 15.26 -7.62 4.04
N HIS A 74 15.72 -8.76 4.53
CA HIS A 74 15.96 -9.95 3.70
C HIS A 74 14.67 -10.73 3.54
N THR A 75 14.28 -11.03 2.30
CA THR A 75 13.05 -11.74 1.98
C THR A 75 13.33 -13.00 1.19
N ALA A 76 12.48 -14.01 1.37
CA ALA A 76 12.45 -15.18 0.51
C ALA A 76 11.08 -15.32 -0.13
N PRO A 77 10.99 -15.72 -1.41
CA PRO A 77 9.71 -16.01 -2.05
C PRO A 77 9.13 -17.31 -1.48
N ILE A 78 7.82 -17.35 -1.35
CA ILE A 78 7.07 -18.58 -1.06
C ILE A 78 7.00 -19.43 -2.33
N ASP A 79 6.92 -18.73 -3.48
CA ASP A 79 6.97 -19.33 -4.79
C ASP A 79 8.18 -18.81 -5.56
N LEU A 80 8.78 -19.62 -6.44
CA LEU A 80 9.99 -19.27 -7.18
C LEU A 80 9.77 -18.23 -8.29
N ASP A 81 8.53 -17.82 -8.54
CA ASP A 81 8.19 -16.82 -9.54
C ASP A 81 8.16 -15.40 -8.97
N ASN A 82 9.29 -14.72 -9.06
CA ASN A 82 9.41 -13.30 -8.65
C ASN A 82 8.64 -12.32 -9.55
N SER A 83 8.18 -12.74 -10.71
CA SER A 83 7.53 -11.87 -11.71
C SER A 83 6.15 -11.40 -11.28
N ALA A 84 5.45 -12.18 -10.47
CA ALA A 84 4.10 -11.86 -9.99
C ALA A 84 4.06 -10.62 -9.09
N GLY A 85 5.02 -10.47 -8.18
CA GLY A 85 5.11 -9.33 -7.26
C GLY A 85 5.39 -8.01 -8.00
N GLU A 86 6.29 -8.05 -8.98
CA GLU A 86 6.61 -6.88 -9.81
C GLU A 86 5.41 -6.45 -10.68
N ALA A 87 4.71 -7.41 -11.27
CA ALA A 87 3.50 -7.16 -12.05
C ALA A 87 2.37 -6.56 -11.19
N GLN A 88 2.24 -6.99 -9.94
CA GLN A 88 1.28 -6.42 -9.00
C GLN A 88 1.62 -4.98 -8.64
N LEU A 89 2.89 -4.69 -8.36
CA LEU A 89 3.34 -3.34 -8.07
C LEU A 89 3.16 -2.39 -9.27
N ALA A 90 3.42 -2.87 -10.49
CA ALA A 90 3.20 -2.10 -11.70
C ALA A 90 1.72 -1.68 -11.86
N ARG A 91 0.79 -2.60 -11.65
CA ARG A 91 -0.66 -2.31 -11.67
C ARG A 91 -1.06 -1.30 -10.58
N VAL A 92 -0.51 -1.43 -9.38
CA VAL A 92 -0.75 -0.46 -8.30
C VAL A 92 -0.22 0.93 -8.67
N ARG A 93 0.96 1.04 -9.29
CA ARG A 93 1.52 2.31 -9.75
C ARG A 93 0.66 2.96 -10.84
N GLU A 94 0.18 2.17 -11.78
CA GLU A 94 -0.72 2.64 -12.85
C GLU A 94 -2.03 3.18 -12.25
N ALA A 95 -2.67 2.43 -11.37
CA ALA A 95 -3.88 2.85 -10.67
C ALA A 95 -3.66 4.12 -9.83
N ALA A 96 -2.52 4.22 -9.13
CA ALA A 96 -2.16 5.41 -8.37
C ALA A 96 -1.94 6.62 -9.28
N THR A 97 -1.25 6.45 -10.40
CA THR A 97 -1.04 7.52 -11.38
C THR A 97 -2.36 8.03 -11.93
N ALA A 98 -3.27 7.14 -12.29
CA ALA A 98 -4.60 7.50 -12.77
C ALA A 98 -5.44 8.23 -11.73
N ALA A 99 -5.42 7.77 -10.46
CA ALA A 99 -6.24 8.34 -9.40
C ALA A 99 -5.67 9.64 -8.82
N LEU A 100 -4.35 9.80 -8.81
CA LEU A 100 -3.64 10.86 -8.10
C LEU A 100 -3.04 11.93 -9.02
N GLY A 101 -3.03 11.72 -10.34
CA GLY A 101 -2.39 12.60 -11.32
C GLY A 101 -2.89 14.06 -11.35
N GLY A 102 -4.03 14.37 -10.73
CA GLY A 102 -4.55 15.73 -10.57
C GLY A 102 -4.90 16.08 -9.13
N ALA A 103 -4.50 15.22 -8.16
CA ALA A 103 -4.97 15.32 -6.78
C ALA A 103 -4.31 16.45 -5.97
N GLY A 104 -3.27 17.11 -6.46
CA GLY A 104 -2.56 18.18 -5.75
C GLY A 104 -1.91 17.71 -4.43
N VAL A 105 -1.40 16.47 -4.42
CA VAL A 105 -0.67 15.87 -3.30
C VAL A 105 0.62 15.24 -3.83
N GLU A 106 1.71 15.44 -3.12
CA GLU A 106 2.95 14.69 -3.38
C GLU A 106 2.75 13.25 -2.95
N TRP A 107 3.09 12.31 -3.82
CA TRP A 107 2.95 10.90 -3.50
C TRP A 107 4.13 10.05 -3.99
N THR A 108 4.32 8.93 -3.32
CA THR A 108 5.32 7.92 -3.67
C THR A 108 4.74 6.53 -3.47
N THR A 109 5.37 5.51 -4.06
CA THR A 109 5.00 4.11 -3.86
C THR A 109 6.00 3.42 -2.95
N ALA A 110 5.50 2.51 -2.10
CA ALA A 110 6.31 1.60 -1.31
C ALA A 110 5.87 0.16 -1.56
N GLN A 111 6.83 -0.71 -1.88
CA GLN A 111 6.60 -2.15 -1.89
C GLN A 111 7.04 -2.72 -0.55
N LEU A 112 6.14 -3.40 0.13
CA LEU A 112 6.36 -4.08 1.38
C LEU A 112 6.20 -5.58 1.18
N VAL A 113 6.64 -6.37 2.13
CA VAL A 113 6.54 -7.85 2.06
C VAL A 113 5.99 -8.44 3.34
N GLY A 114 5.35 -9.59 3.24
CA GLY A 114 4.89 -10.38 4.37
C GLY A 114 3.48 -10.05 4.83
N ASP A 115 3.28 -10.00 6.13
CA ASP A 115 1.97 -9.75 6.72
C ASP A 115 1.52 -8.29 6.56
N PRO A 116 0.38 -8.02 5.91
CA PRO A 116 -0.02 -6.65 5.59
C PRO A 116 -0.19 -5.73 6.80
N ALA A 117 -0.71 -6.24 7.92
CA ALA A 117 -0.90 -5.41 9.11
C ALA A 117 0.44 -5.06 9.78
N LEU A 118 1.37 -6.02 9.81
CA LEU A 118 2.71 -5.79 10.37
C LEU A 118 3.54 -4.88 9.47
N ALA A 119 3.52 -5.12 8.16
CA ALA A 119 4.27 -4.32 7.20
C ALA A 119 3.80 -2.85 7.18
N LEU A 120 2.48 -2.62 7.17
CA LEU A 120 1.92 -1.27 7.24
C LEU A 120 2.21 -0.58 8.58
N LYS A 121 2.16 -1.33 9.71
CA LYS A 121 2.56 -0.82 11.03
C LYS A 121 4.00 -0.34 11.01
N HIS A 122 4.93 -1.16 10.52
CA HIS A 122 6.34 -0.84 10.47
C HIS A 122 6.61 0.39 9.59
N LEU A 123 6.04 0.45 8.39
CA LEU A 123 6.13 1.64 7.53
C LEU A 123 5.57 2.88 8.23
N ALA A 124 4.46 2.75 8.96
CA ALA A 124 3.86 3.86 9.68
C ALA A 124 4.75 4.36 10.82
N GLU A 125 5.49 3.49 11.48
CA GLU A 125 6.49 3.85 12.48
C GLU A 125 7.67 4.59 11.86
N GLN A 126 8.22 4.09 10.76
CA GLN A 126 9.33 4.71 10.02
C GLN A 126 8.95 6.10 9.47
N ALA A 127 7.76 6.24 8.93
CA ALA A 127 7.26 7.51 8.38
C ALA A 127 6.75 8.49 9.45
N ASP A 128 6.68 8.11 10.72
CA ASP A 128 5.90 8.82 11.74
C ASP A 128 4.51 9.22 11.18
N ALA A 129 3.81 8.26 10.61
CA ALA A 129 2.60 8.50 9.83
C ALA A 129 1.50 9.15 10.68
N ARG A 130 0.76 10.06 10.06
CA ARG A 130 -0.39 10.75 10.67
C ARG A 130 -1.67 9.91 10.62
N LEU A 131 -1.78 9.08 9.58
CA LEU A 131 -2.97 8.30 9.28
C LEU A 131 -2.60 7.08 8.43
N ILE A 132 -3.25 5.95 8.68
CA ILE A 132 -3.22 4.78 7.82
C ILE A 132 -4.61 4.62 7.19
N VAL A 133 -4.67 4.54 5.87
CA VAL A 133 -5.91 4.36 5.10
C VAL A 133 -5.90 2.95 4.50
N VAL A 134 -7.00 2.22 4.66
CA VAL A 134 -7.18 0.90 4.07
C VAL A 134 -8.61 0.75 3.54
N GLY A 135 -8.78 -0.05 2.50
CA GLY A 135 -10.12 -0.42 2.02
C GLY A 135 -10.74 -1.53 2.87
N THR A 136 -12.06 -1.63 2.86
CA THR A 136 -12.73 -2.82 3.35
C THR A 136 -12.41 -4.01 2.44
N ARG A 137 -12.51 -5.23 2.95
CA ARG A 137 -12.45 -6.43 2.12
C ARG A 137 -13.73 -6.51 1.28
N ARG A 138 -13.62 -6.86 -0.02
CA ARG A 138 -14.80 -7.22 -0.81
C ARG A 138 -15.49 -8.41 -0.13
N ARG A 139 -16.80 -8.31 0.06
CA ARG A 139 -17.60 -9.42 0.60
C ARG A 139 -17.53 -10.60 -0.37
N GLY A 140 -16.96 -11.73 0.09
CA GLY A 140 -17.22 -13.03 -0.52
C GLY A 140 -18.60 -13.53 -0.10
N PHE A 141 -19.32 -14.20 -0.98
CA PHE A 141 -20.59 -14.85 -0.65
C PHE A 141 -20.37 -15.79 0.55
N GLY A 142 -21.02 -15.52 1.69
CA GLY A 142 -21.11 -16.44 2.83
C GLY A 142 -20.31 -16.07 4.09
N GLU A 143 -19.59 -14.97 4.16
CA GLU A 143 -18.91 -14.55 5.41
C GLU A 143 -19.86 -13.74 6.31
N THR A 144 -20.00 -14.17 7.57
CA THR A 144 -20.73 -13.42 8.59
C THR A 144 -19.94 -12.16 8.99
N VAL A 145 -20.67 -11.10 9.38
CA VAL A 145 -20.09 -9.80 9.79
C VAL A 145 -19.01 -9.96 10.87
N ARG A 146 -19.10 -10.98 11.71
CA ARG A 146 -18.14 -11.24 12.80
C ARG A 146 -16.77 -11.72 12.30
N GLU A 147 -16.73 -12.54 11.24
CA GLU A 147 -15.49 -13.01 10.62
C GLU A 147 -14.78 -11.90 9.83
N PHE A 148 -15.57 -10.93 9.35
CA PHE A 148 -15.08 -9.75 8.64
C PHE A 148 -14.17 -8.88 9.52
N PHE A 149 -14.49 -8.70 10.81
CA PHE A 149 -13.70 -7.84 11.70
C PHE A 149 -12.45 -8.52 12.24
N THR A 150 -12.47 -9.80 12.55
CA THR A 150 -11.36 -10.49 13.20
C THR A 150 -10.18 -10.80 12.27
N GLY A 151 -10.41 -10.93 10.96
CA GLY A 151 -9.37 -11.21 9.96
C GLY A 151 -8.93 -10.00 9.13
N SER A 152 -9.58 -8.84 9.26
CA SER A 152 -9.27 -7.69 8.40
C SER A 152 -7.95 -7.00 8.80
N VAL A 153 -7.24 -6.49 7.80
CA VAL A 153 -6.01 -5.68 8.01
C VAL A 153 -6.31 -4.50 8.93
N ALA A 154 -7.46 -3.85 8.77
CA ALA A 154 -7.90 -2.72 9.60
C ALA A 154 -8.03 -3.10 11.08
N ALA A 155 -8.71 -4.20 11.40
CA ALA A 155 -8.87 -4.66 12.78
C ALA A 155 -7.52 -5.04 13.40
N ARG A 156 -6.68 -5.76 12.65
CA ARG A 156 -5.35 -6.15 13.12
C ARG A 156 -4.44 -4.95 13.36
N LEU A 157 -4.51 -3.91 12.52
CA LEU A 157 -3.81 -2.65 12.73
C LEU A 157 -4.32 -1.93 13.99
N ALA A 158 -5.64 -1.85 14.19
CA ALA A 158 -6.24 -1.16 15.33
C ALA A 158 -5.79 -1.73 16.68
N HIS A 159 -5.47 -3.02 16.74
CA HIS A 159 -4.98 -3.67 17.97
C HIS A 159 -3.46 -3.63 18.14
N ARG A 160 -2.70 -3.23 17.11
CA ARG A 160 -1.24 -3.40 17.10
C ARG A 160 -0.44 -2.10 17.01
N GLN A 161 -1.10 -0.99 16.83
CA GLN A 161 -0.46 0.32 16.71
C GLN A 161 -1.43 1.43 17.20
N SER A 162 -0.92 2.64 17.45
CA SER A 162 -1.67 3.74 18.10
C SER A 162 -2.13 4.83 17.12
N ARG A 163 -1.76 4.79 15.85
CA ARG A 163 -2.12 5.81 14.88
C ARG A 163 -3.57 5.65 14.42
N PRO A 164 -4.27 6.74 14.07
CA PRO A 164 -5.60 6.66 13.48
C PRO A 164 -5.62 5.78 12.22
N ILE A 165 -6.71 5.04 12.04
CA ILE A 165 -6.95 4.22 10.86
C ILE A 165 -8.26 4.65 10.23
N LEU A 166 -8.23 4.97 8.94
CA LEU A 166 -9.40 5.22 8.12
C LEU A 166 -9.71 3.98 7.31
N VAL A 167 -10.92 3.47 7.48
CA VAL A 167 -11.42 2.34 6.69
C VAL A 167 -12.39 2.88 5.64
N VAL A 168 -12.04 2.68 4.37
CA VAL A 168 -12.85 3.14 3.24
C VAL A 168 -13.68 1.98 2.72
N PRO A 169 -15.03 2.07 2.72
CA PRO A 169 -15.89 1.07 2.12
C PRO A 169 -15.63 0.91 0.63
N LEU A 170 -15.45 -0.32 0.16
CA LEU A 170 -15.24 -0.63 -1.26
C LEU A 170 -16.55 -0.86 -2.01
N ASP A 171 -17.52 -1.41 -1.32
CA ASP A 171 -18.85 -1.65 -1.87
C ASP A 171 -19.77 -0.48 -1.51
N ASP A 172 -20.75 -0.20 -2.35
CA ASP A 172 -21.83 0.70 -1.99
C ASP A 172 -22.59 0.13 -0.78
N PRO A 173 -23.07 0.98 0.14
CA PRO A 173 -23.87 0.52 1.26
C PRO A 173 -25.03 -0.30 0.69
N MET A 174 -25.20 -1.51 1.22
CA MET A 174 -26.30 -2.39 0.81
C MET A 174 -27.60 -1.63 0.95
N GLN A 175 -28.31 -1.44 -0.17
CA GLN A 175 -29.73 -1.16 -0.18
C GLN A 175 -30.44 -2.49 0.21
N GLY A 176 -30.26 -2.92 1.42
CA GLY A 176 -30.81 -4.16 1.93
C GLY A 176 -31.84 -3.87 2.99
N ASN A 177 -32.92 -4.61 2.92
CA ASN A 177 -34.05 -4.68 3.83
C ASN A 177 -33.68 -5.00 5.29
N ASP A 178 -32.40 -4.88 5.66
CA ASP A 178 -31.86 -5.17 6.99
C ASP A 178 -31.47 -3.89 7.77
N ASP A 179 -31.88 -2.72 7.29
CA ASP A 179 -31.75 -1.49 8.07
C ASP A 179 -32.98 -1.34 8.97
N PRO A 180 -32.87 -1.60 10.29
CA PRO A 180 -34.00 -1.47 11.21
C PRO A 180 -34.51 -0.01 11.32
N TRP A 181 -33.80 0.96 10.71
CA TRP A 181 -34.13 2.38 10.69
C TRP A 181 -34.69 2.86 9.33
N ALA A 182 -34.78 1.97 8.33
CA ALA A 182 -35.32 2.31 7.01
C ALA A 182 -36.85 2.48 6.98
N GLU A 183 -37.55 2.13 8.06
CA GLU A 183 -39.02 2.31 8.22
C GLU A 183 -39.28 3.49 9.17
N THR A 184 -39.16 4.73 8.64
CA THR A 184 -39.81 5.90 9.26
C THR A 184 -40.25 6.88 8.20
#